data_5138a458ec45cee50683bc7d2f403e2a
#
_entry.id   5138a458ec45cee50683bc7d2f403e2a
#
_cell.length_a   1.000
_cell.length_b   1.000
_cell.length_c   1.000
_cell.angle_alpha   90.00
_cell.angle_beta   90.00
_cell.angle_gamma   90.00
#
_symmetry.space_group_name_H-M   'P 1'
#
loop_
_entity.id
_entity.type
_entity.pdbx_description
1 polymer ?
#
loop_
_entity_poly.entity_id
_entity_poly.type
_entity_poly.pdbx_seq_one_letter_code
_entity_poly.pdbx_strand_id
1 'polypeptide(L)'
;MKRIALACLLLLAAALLAQDESFHRAEQDREISYWLLEPSTHQFRISHDFTVTRVGQKSVHSFVRKGSVVAPDAKMTDLDTGKPLKTSTVAGKDVNALGYYPEAVEPDSVAVQGDLEHPVGEGQSTRVRVQETYTDPVGYVLKDGELTWTRTLGRPLNYVTLPAGWMLTEVNTPAVITLDEEGRIKLRFTNTRNGNLAIVIKAKKRPEKK
;
A
#
# COMPACT_ATOMS: atom_id res chain seq x y z
N MET A 1 38.16 -22.08 -27.77
CA MET A 1 37.18 -21.04 -28.11
C MET A 1 35.74 -21.38 -27.72
N LYS A 2 35.19 -22.58 -28.04
CA LYS A 2 33.80 -22.97 -27.67
C LYS A 2 33.48 -22.96 -26.16
N ARG A 3 34.44 -23.32 -25.28
CA ARG A 3 34.25 -23.35 -23.81
C ARG A 3 34.16 -21.94 -23.17
N ILE A 4 34.88 -20.95 -23.74
CA ILE A 4 34.87 -19.56 -23.27
C ILE A 4 33.55 -18.90 -23.66
N ALA A 5 33.03 -19.16 -24.86
CA ALA A 5 31.75 -18.64 -25.33
C ALA A 5 30.58 -19.16 -24.46
N LEU A 6 30.61 -20.42 -24.05
CA LEU A 6 29.57 -20.99 -23.18
C LEU A 6 29.60 -20.40 -21.78
N ALA A 7 30.80 -20.16 -21.21
CA ALA A 7 30.91 -19.50 -19.89
C ALA A 7 30.40 -18.05 -19.90
N CYS A 8 30.68 -17.29 -20.96
CA CYS A 8 30.15 -15.92 -21.11
C CYS A 8 28.63 -15.91 -21.27
N LEU A 9 28.04 -16.89 -21.98
CA LEU A 9 26.60 -17.01 -22.14
C LEU A 9 25.89 -17.31 -20.80
N LEU A 10 26.48 -18.19 -19.99
CA LEU A 10 25.94 -18.51 -18.64
C LEU A 10 26.03 -17.33 -17.67
N LEU A 11 27.10 -16.52 -17.74
CA LEU A 11 27.25 -15.32 -16.93
C LEU A 11 26.26 -14.23 -17.34
N LEU A 12 25.97 -14.08 -18.63
CA LEU A 12 24.94 -13.14 -19.12
C LEU A 12 23.53 -13.56 -18.66
N ALA A 13 23.21 -14.83 -18.72
CA ALA A 13 21.91 -15.35 -18.27
C ALA A 13 21.73 -15.17 -16.75
N ALA A 14 22.78 -15.38 -15.95
CA ALA A 14 22.74 -15.16 -14.51
C ALA A 14 22.54 -13.66 -14.16
N ALA A 15 23.15 -12.75 -14.92
CA ALA A 15 22.98 -11.31 -14.73
C ALA A 15 21.55 -10.84 -15.08
N LEU A 16 20.93 -11.41 -16.12
CA LEU A 16 19.54 -11.12 -16.49
C LEU A 16 18.56 -11.63 -15.42
N LEU A 17 18.78 -12.82 -14.86
CA LEU A 17 17.96 -13.36 -13.78
C LEU A 17 18.12 -12.54 -12.49
N ALA A 18 19.32 -12.04 -12.18
CA ALA A 18 19.56 -11.19 -11.03
C ALA A 18 18.90 -9.82 -11.15
N GLN A 19 18.78 -9.26 -12.36
CA GLN A 19 18.05 -8.02 -12.61
C GLN A 19 16.53 -8.19 -12.39
N ASP A 20 15.98 -9.32 -12.81
CA ASP A 20 14.56 -9.64 -12.61
C ASP A 20 14.25 -9.84 -11.12
N GLU A 21 15.09 -10.55 -10.37
CA GLU A 21 14.95 -10.69 -8.92
C GLU A 21 15.08 -9.38 -8.16
N SER A 22 15.91 -8.44 -8.60
CA SER A 22 16.06 -7.13 -7.96
C SER A 22 14.83 -6.26 -8.16
N PHE A 23 14.18 -6.34 -9.32
CA PHE A 23 12.93 -5.65 -9.61
C PHE A 23 11.77 -6.20 -8.75
N HIS A 24 11.65 -7.51 -8.65
CA HIS A 24 10.67 -8.16 -7.78
C HIS A 24 10.91 -7.86 -6.29
N ARG A 25 12.17 -7.75 -5.84
CA ARG A 25 12.51 -7.32 -4.48
C ARG A 25 12.06 -5.91 -4.17
N ALA A 26 12.25 -4.97 -5.11
CA ALA A 26 11.79 -3.59 -4.93
C ALA A 26 10.25 -3.51 -4.80
N GLU A 27 9.51 -4.35 -5.53
CA GLU A 27 8.05 -4.46 -5.37
C GLU A 27 7.64 -5.10 -4.03
N GLN A 28 8.38 -6.08 -3.54
CA GLN A 28 8.14 -6.74 -2.26
C GLN A 28 8.42 -5.86 -1.04
N ASP A 29 9.19 -4.78 -1.20
CA ASP A 29 9.47 -3.79 -0.15
C ASP A 29 8.26 -2.89 0.17
N ARG A 30 7.12 -3.17 -0.40
CA ARG A 30 5.88 -2.42 -0.18
C ARG A 30 5.18 -2.89 1.08
N GLU A 31 4.99 -1.97 2.00
CA GLU A 31 4.16 -2.19 3.16
C GLU A 31 2.99 -1.21 3.21
N ILE A 32 1.93 -1.58 3.89
CA ILE A 32 0.77 -0.73 4.09
C ILE A 32 0.22 -0.91 5.50
N SER A 33 -0.10 0.19 6.13
CA SER A 33 -0.74 0.25 7.44
C SER A 33 -2.10 0.92 7.35
N TYR A 34 -3.08 0.34 8.01
CA TYR A 34 -4.43 0.86 8.16
C TYR A 34 -4.71 1.11 9.64
N TRP A 35 -5.19 2.30 9.96
CA TRP A 35 -5.71 2.63 11.29
C TRP A 35 -7.20 2.88 11.16
N LEU A 36 -8.01 1.95 11.65
CA LEU A 36 -9.45 2.08 11.66
C LEU A 36 -9.83 3.17 12.67
N LEU A 37 -10.59 4.17 12.22
CA LEU A 37 -11.10 5.24 13.06
C LEU A 37 -12.42 4.81 13.69
N GLU A 38 -13.14 5.73 14.36
CA GLU A 38 -14.46 5.41 14.95
C GLU A 38 -15.38 4.83 13.87
N PRO A 39 -15.95 3.63 14.06
CA PRO A 39 -16.68 2.90 13.00
C PRO A 39 -17.88 3.65 12.42
N SER A 40 -18.51 4.50 13.18
CA SER A 40 -19.63 5.35 12.72
C SER A 40 -19.23 6.34 11.62
N THR A 41 -17.94 6.62 11.48
CA THR A 41 -17.42 7.52 10.43
C THR A 41 -17.14 6.78 9.12
N HIS A 42 -17.08 5.44 9.13
CA HIS A 42 -16.65 4.61 8.01
C HIS A 42 -15.24 4.96 7.50
N GLN A 43 -14.42 5.60 8.35
CA GLN A 43 -13.11 6.13 7.97
C GLN A 43 -11.96 5.30 8.53
N PHE A 44 -10.88 5.26 7.76
CA PHE A 44 -9.60 4.72 8.21
C PHE A 44 -8.45 5.48 7.55
N ARG A 45 -7.37 5.65 8.29
CA ARG A 45 -6.11 6.19 7.75
C ARG A 45 -5.33 5.08 7.10
N ILE A 46 -4.61 5.44 6.03
CA ILE A 46 -3.68 4.57 5.32
C ILE A 46 -2.30 5.22 5.33
N SER A 47 -1.28 4.42 5.55
CA SER A 47 0.11 4.79 5.24
C SER A 47 0.74 3.63 4.51
N HIS A 48 1.30 3.88 3.33
CA HIS A 48 2.02 2.86 2.60
C HIS A 48 3.36 3.39 2.07
N ASP A 49 4.38 2.58 2.27
CA ASP A 49 5.72 2.84 1.79
C ASP A 49 5.99 1.95 0.59
N PHE A 50 6.69 2.49 -0.39
CA PHE A 50 7.14 1.73 -1.55
C PHE A 50 8.35 2.40 -2.22
N THR A 51 9.12 1.60 -2.92
CA THR A 51 10.31 2.05 -3.64
C THR A 51 9.97 2.28 -5.11
N VAL A 52 10.36 3.42 -5.65
CA VAL A 52 10.24 3.79 -7.07
C VAL A 52 11.58 3.57 -7.74
N THR A 53 11.62 2.69 -8.74
CA THR A 53 12.87 2.29 -9.44
C THR A 53 12.84 2.58 -10.94
N ARG A 54 11.68 2.96 -11.50
CA ARG A 54 11.53 3.17 -12.93
C ARG A 54 12.31 4.40 -13.38
N VAL A 55 13.31 4.23 -14.23
CA VAL A 55 14.12 5.31 -14.79
C VAL A 55 13.25 6.32 -15.53
N GLY A 56 13.48 7.61 -15.25
CA GLY A 56 12.73 8.72 -15.84
C GLY A 56 11.39 9.01 -15.18
N GLN A 57 10.95 8.23 -14.18
CA GLN A 57 9.71 8.50 -13.46
C GLN A 57 9.84 9.80 -12.66
N LYS A 58 8.86 10.72 -12.83
CA LYS A 58 8.84 12.07 -12.24
C LYS A 58 7.76 12.24 -11.18
N SER A 59 6.83 11.30 -11.08
CA SER A 59 5.72 11.36 -10.13
C SER A 59 5.30 9.96 -9.68
N VAL A 60 4.65 9.90 -8.52
CA VAL A 60 4.06 8.70 -7.95
C VAL A 60 2.56 8.88 -7.80
N HIS A 61 1.79 7.77 -7.82
CA HIS A 61 0.34 7.83 -7.81
C HIS A 61 -0.23 6.87 -6.77
N SER A 62 -1.17 7.37 -5.97
CA SER A 62 -2.04 6.56 -5.13
C SER A 62 -3.44 6.56 -5.74
N PHE A 63 -3.87 5.39 -6.22
CA PHE A 63 -5.18 5.24 -6.87
C PHE A 63 -6.28 5.09 -5.85
N VAL A 64 -7.31 5.93 -5.96
CA VAL A 64 -8.50 5.88 -5.10
C VAL A 64 -9.37 4.71 -5.55
N ARG A 65 -9.66 3.80 -4.62
CA ARG A 65 -10.53 2.65 -4.89
C ARG A 65 -11.94 3.11 -5.23
N LYS A 66 -12.56 2.51 -6.24
CA LYS A 66 -13.95 2.76 -6.62
C LYS A 66 -14.88 2.57 -5.39
N GLY A 67 -15.76 3.54 -5.16
CA GLY A 67 -16.66 3.56 -4.02
C GLY A 67 -16.08 4.15 -2.73
N SER A 68 -14.78 4.47 -2.71
CA SER A 68 -14.13 5.18 -1.61
C SER A 68 -13.93 6.66 -1.96
N VAL A 69 -13.83 7.49 -0.93
CA VAL A 69 -13.48 8.92 -1.03
C VAL A 69 -12.23 9.18 -0.23
N VAL A 70 -11.26 9.88 -0.82
CA VAL A 70 -10.05 10.35 -0.13
C VAL A 70 -10.29 11.75 0.41
N ALA A 71 -9.98 11.96 1.69
CA ALA A 71 -9.99 13.28 2.28
C ALA A 71 -8.87 14.17 1.70
N PRO A 72 -9.02 15.51 1.75
CA PRO A 72 -8.04 16.45 1.20
C PRO A 72 -6.71 16.50 2.00
N ASP A 73 -6.56 15.67 3.03
CA ASP A 73 -5.36 15.58 3.87
C ASP A 73 -4.27 14.65 3.32
N ALA A 74 -4.42 14.17 2.09
CA ALA A 74 -3.45 13.28 1.44
C ALA A 74 -2.05 13.91 1.40
N LYS A 75 -1.04 13.15 1.87
CA LYS A 75 0.36 13.57 1.93
C LYS A 75 1.26 12.51 1.32
N MET A 76 2.30 12.97 0.65
CA MET A 76 3.40 12.11 0.21
C MET A 76 4.73 12.68 0.72
N THR A 77 5.61 11.79 1.11
CA THR A 77 6.93 12.15 1.66
C THR A 77 7.99 11.30 0.99
N ASP A 78 9.02 11.92 0.51
CA ASP A 78 10.26 11.26 0.14
C ASP A 78 10.97 10.79 1.43
N LEU A 79 11.10 9.47 1.62
CA LEU A 79 11.68 8.91 2.83
C LEU A 79 13.21 8.96 2.85
N ASP A 80 13.85 9.12 1.70
CA ASP A 80 15.31 9.23 1.62
C ASP A 80 15.77 10.62 2.09
N THR A 81 14.95 11.65 1.85
CA THR A 81 15.25 13.04 2.22
C THR A 81 14.41 13.58 3.39
N GLY A 82 13.31 12.93 3.71
CA GLY A 82 12.32 13.40 4.70
C GLY A 82 11.46 14.57 4.21
N LYS A 83 11.60 15.00 2.95
CA LYS A 83 10.88 16.16 2.40
C LYS A 83 9.47 15.78 1.95
N PRO A 84 8.46 16.65 2.16
CA PRO A 84 7.14 16.46 1.59
C PRO A 84 7.20 16.65 0.06
N LEU A 85 6.47 15.81 -0.67
CA LEU A 85 6.24 15.98 -2.10
C LEU A 85 5.06 16.92 -2.34
N LYS A 86 5.10 17.67 -3.43
CA LYS A 86 3.95 18.44 -3.88
C LYS A 86 2.88 17.45 -4.38
N THR A 87 1.67 17.54 -3.82
CA THR A 87 0.56 16.65 -4.16
C THR A 87 -0.50 17.36 -4.99
N SER A 88 -1.16 16.62 -5.88
CA SER A 88 -2.31 17.06 -6.67
C SER A 88 -3.25 15.88 -6.94
N THR A 89 -4.49 16.17 -7.33
CA THR A 89 -5.44 15.15 -7.78
C THR A 89 -5.45 15.10 -9.30
N VAL A 90 -5.36 13.90 -9.87
CA VAL A 90 -5.31 13.67 -11.31
C VAL A 90 -6.31 12.58 -11.72
N ALA A 91 -6.75 12.61 -12.97
CA ALA A 91 -7.61 11.57 -13.54
C ALA A 91 -6.77 10.38 -14.05
N GLY A 92 -7.36 9.19 -14.08
CA GLY A 92 -6.69 7.98 -14.58
C GLY A 92 -6.19 8.11 -16.01
N LYS A 93 -6.93 8.82 -16.89
CA LYS A 93 -6.50 9.09 -18.27
C LYS A 93 -5.16 9.84 -18.34
N ASP A 94 -4.94 10.79 -17.42
CA ASP A 94 -3.72 11.60 -17.38
C ASP A 94 -2.55 10.76 -16.85
N VAL A 95 -2.82 9.86 -15.88
CA VAL A 95 -1.83 8.89 -15.41
C VAL A 95 -1.45 7.90 -16.51
N ASN A 96 -2.42 7.40 -17.28
CA ASN A 96 -2.17 6.49 -18.41
C ASN A 96 -1.26 7.12 -19.46
N ALA A 97 -1.41 8.42 -19.71
CA ALA A 97 -0.60 9.17 -20.68
C ALA A 97 0.90 9.21 -20.28
N LEU A 98 1.23 9.03 -18.98
CA LEU A 98 2.62 8.99 -18.52
C LEU A 98 3.33 7.66 -18.85
N GLY A 99 2.59 6.60 -19.12
CA GLY A 99 3.13 5.27 -19.44
C GLY A 99 3.95 4.63 -18.30
N TYR A 100 3.71 5.02 -17.06
CA TYR A 100 4.47 4.49 -15.91
C TYR A 100 4.01 3.09 -15.47
N TYR A 101 2.78 2.72 -15.76
CA TYR A 101 2.17 1.48 -15.30
C TYR A 101 1.99 0.51 -16.49
N PRO A 102 2.24 -0.81 -16.28
CA PRO A 102 2.11 -1.80 -17.34
C PRO A 102 0.66 -2.00 -17.80
N GLU A 103 -0.29 -1.79 -16.89
CA GLU A 103 -1.73 -1.86 -17.15
C GLU A 103 -2.34 -0.48 -17.05
N ALA A 104 -3.21 -0.15 -18.03
CA ALA A 104 -3.96 1.08 -17.97
C ALA A 104 -4.98 1.04 -16.83
N VAL A 105 -5.11 2.15 -16.12
CA VAL A 105 -6.16 2.34 -15.10
C VAL A 105 -7.42 2.88 -15.76
N GLU A 106 -8.56 2.71 -15.10
CA GLU A 106 -9.84 3.27 -15.58
C GLU A 106 -9.69 4.78 -15.82
N PRO A 107 -10.04 5.29 -17.02
CA PRO A 107 -9.78 6.69 -17.40
C PRO A 107 -10.44 7.73 -16.48
N ASP A 108 -11.59 7.40 -15.88
CA ASP A 108 -12.37 8.21 -14.97
C ASP A 108 -12.01 7.98 -13.49
N SER A 109 -11.06 7.07 -13.21
CA SER A 109 -10.57 6.88 -11.85
C SER A 109 -9.81 8.12 -11.37
N VAL A 110 -9.71 8.25 -10.06
CA VAL A 110 -9.01 9.37 -9.40
C VAL A 110 -7.73 8.82 -8.76
N ALA A 111 -6.64 9.58 -8.88
CA ALA A 111 -5.40 9.31 -8.14
C ALA A 111 -4.88 10.58 -7.46
N VAL A 112 -4.26 10.41 -6.31
CA VAL A 112 -3.41 11.44 -5.71
C VAL A 112 -2.02 11.26 -6.30
N GLN A 113 -1.51 12.31 -6.95
CA GLN A 113 -0.16 12.37 -7.50
C GLN A 113 0.77 13.09 -6.54
N GLY A 114 2.00 12.59 -6.38
CA GLY A 114 3.11 13.27 -5.74
C GLY A 114 4.24 13.50 -6.73
N ASP A 115 4.72 14.73 -6.85
CA ASP A 115 5.82 15.08 -7.75
C ASP A 115 7.15 14.77 -7.06
N LEU A 116 8.00 13.96 -7.69
CA LEU A 116 9.36 13.71 -7.22
C LEU A 116 10.23 14.95 -7.44
N GLU A 117 11.15 15.24 -6.52
CA GLU A 117 12.07 16.37 -6.64
C GLU A 117 12.96 16.26 -7.90
N HIS A 118 13.37 15.02 -8.22
CA HIS A 118 14.12 14.67 -9.42
C HIS A 118 13.57 13.40 -10.06
N PRO A 119 13.66 13.26 -11.39
CA PRO A 119 13.37 11.99 -12.05
C PRO A 119 14.28 10.89 -11.52
N VAL A 120 13.77 9.68 -11.40
CA VAL A 120 14.57 8.51 -11.01
C VAL A 120 15.65 8.27 -12.06
N GLY A 121 16.92 8.29 -11.66
CA GLY A 121 18.07 8.02 -12.54
C GLY A 121 18.33 6.52 -12.73
N GLU A 122 19.24 6.21 -13.67
CA GLU A 122 19.70 4.83 -13.87
C GLU A 122 20.44 4.31 -12.62
N GLY A 123 20.06 3.13 -12.15
CA GLY A 123 20.60 2.53 -10.92
C GLY A 123 20.18 3.25 -9.63
N GLN A 124 19.26 4.23 -9.72
CA GLN A 124 18.73 4.94 -8.57
C GLN A 124 17.33 4.48 -8.19
N SER A 125 16.94 4.80 -6.98
CA SER A 125 15.58 4.59 -6.47
C SER A 125 15.22 5.73 -5.52
N THR A 126 13.93 5.92 -5.30
CA THR A 126 13.39 6.82 -4.28
C THR A 126 12.36 6.07 -3.46
N ARG A 127 12.46 6.12 -2.14
CA ARG A 127 11.46 5.55 -1.25
C ARG A 127 10.42 6.60 -0.86
N VAL A 128 9.16 6.29 -1.08
CA VAL A 128 8.04 7.22 -0.89
C VAL A 128 7.05 6.66 0.12
N ARG A 129 6.60 7.49 1.06
CA ARG A 129 5.45 7.25 1.93
C ARG A 129 4.25 8.03 1.45
N VAL A 130 3.12 7.33 1.31
CA VAL A 130 1.81 7.93 1.05
C VAL A 130 0.95 7.79 2.29
N GLN A 131 0.30 8.88 2.71
CA GLN A 131 -0.61 8.93 3.86
C GLN A 131 -1.92 9.58 3.45
N GLU A 132 -3.03 8.89 3.70
CA GLU A 132 -4.36 9.28 3.26
C GLU A 132 -5.42 8.86 4.28
N THR A 133 -6.55 9.58 4.31
CA THR A 133 -7.75 9.16 5.03
C THR A 133 -8.84 8.80 4.03
N TYR A 134 -9.32 7.58 4.12
CA TYR A 134 -10.40 7.04 3.26
C TYR A 134 -11.71 6.99 4.02
N THR A 135 -12.81 7.30 3.34
CA THR A 135 -14.18 6.97 3.75
C THR A 135 -14.68 5.84 2.84
N ASP A 136 -15.05 4.71 3.43
CA ASP A 136 -15.49 3.51 2.72
C ASP A 136 -16.71 2.89 3.45
N PRO A 137 -17.92 3.38 3.21
CA PRO A 137 -19.12 2.91 3.91
C PRO A 137 -19.55 1.49 3.53
N VAL A 138 -18.97 0.93 2.46
CA VAL A 138 -19.25 -0.45 2.02
C VAL A 138 -18.27 -1.43 2.69
N GLY A 139 -16.99 -1.07 2.72
CA GLY A 139 -15.93 -1.92 3.27
C GLY A 139 -15.73 -1.77 4.78
N TYR A 140 -16.22 -0.69 5.40
CA TYR A 140 -16.11 -0.47 6.84
C TYR A 140 -17.47 -0.12 7.44
N VAL A 141 -18.09 -1.08 8.11
CA VAL A 141 -19.48 -1.03 8.56
C VAL A 141 -19.56 -1.22 10.06
N LEU A 142 -20.45 -0.45 10.73
CA LEU A 142 -20.90 -0.69 12.09
C LEU A 142 -22.37 -1.13 12.05
N LYS A 143 -22.65 -2.35 12.51
CA LYS A 143 -24.00 -2.88 12.59
C LYS A 143 -24.18 -3.69 13.89
N ASP A 144 -25.27 -3.45 14.61
CA ASP A 144 -25.63 -4.19 15.83
C ASP A 144 -24.50 -4.21 16.89
N GLY A 145 -23.72 -3.11 16.98
CA GLY A 145 -22.60 -2.99 17.92
C GLY A 145 -21.32 -3.74 17.50
N GLU A 146 -21.31 -4.33 16.32
CA GLU A 146 -20.15 -4.99 15.73
C GLU A 146 -19.63 -4.19 14.54
N LEU A 147 -18.33 -3.85 14.55
CA LEU A 147 -17.64 -3.36 13.36
C LEU A 147 -17.27 -4.54 12.47
N THR A 148 -17.41 -4.36 11.18
CA THR A 148 -16.87 -5.25 10.15
C THR A 148 -16.01 -4.42 9.18
N TRP A 149 -14.77 -4.84 8.98
CA TRP A 149 -13.88 -4.25 7.99
C TRP A 149 -13.49 -5.31 6.96
N THR A 150 -13.83 -5.03 5.69
CA THR A 150 -13.59 -5.93 4.56
C THR A 150 -12.70 -5.25 3.56
N ARG A 151 -11.57 -5.89 3.20
CA ARG A 151 -10.65 -5.33 2.22
C ARG A 151 -9.85 -6.41 1.53
N THR A 152 -9.46 -6.13 0.28
CA THR A 152 -8.50 -6.93 -0.46
C THR A 152 -7.13 -6.31 -0.31
N LEU A 153 -6.18 -7.08 0.23
CA LEU A 153 -4.80 -6.65 0.50
C LEU A 153 -3.88 -7.24 -0.57
N GLY A 154 -3.21 -6.39 -1.34
CA GLY A 154 -2.28 -6.80 -2.41
C GLY A 154 -0.80 -6.56 -2.07
N ARG A 155 -0.49 -6.05 -0.87
CA ARG A 155 0.88 -5.75 -0.47
C ARG A 155 1.51 -6.95 0.27
N PRO A 156 2.85 -7.10 0.22
CA PRO A 156 3.54 -8.16 0.98
C PRO A 156 3.34 -8.05 2.49
N LEU A 157 3.42 -6.84 3.04
CA LEU A 157 3.21 -6.56 4.47
C LEU A 157 2.01 -5.63 4.66
N ASN A 158 1.08 -6.05 5.49
CA ASN A 158 -0.13 -5.29 5.77
C ASN A 158 -0.38 -5.26 7.28
N TYR A 159 -0.62 -4.08 7.81
CA TYR A 159 -0.96 -3.87 9.21
C TYR A 159 -2.35 -3.27 9.33
N VAL A 160 -3.15 -3.76 10.26
CA VAL A 160 -4.47 -3.19 10.56
C VAL A 160 -4.58 -2.97 12.06
N THR A 161 -4.76 -1.72 12.47
CA THR A 161 -4.94 -1.33 13.87
C THR A 161 -6.40 -1.02 14.12
N LEU A 162 -7.01 -1.70 15.09
CA LEU A 162 -8.40 -1.48 15.49
C LEU A 162 -8.55 -0.13 16.22
N PRO A 163 -9.76 0.45 16.25
CA PRO A 163 -10.02 1.64 17.05
C PRO A 163 -9.79 1.38 18.55
N ALA A 164 -9.48 2.42 19.29
CA ALA A 164 -9.30 2.30 20.73
C ALA A 164 -10.55 1.75 21.43
N GLY A 165 -10.38 0.82 22.36
CA GLY A 165 -11.48 0.20 23.09
C GLY A 165 -12.24 -0.88 22.35
N TRP A 166 -11.81 -1.29 21.14
CA TRP A 166 -12.40 -2.40 20.39
C TRP A 166 -11.59 -3.69 20.59
N MET A 167 -12.28 -4.82 20.64
CA MET A 167 -11.71 -6.17 20.78
C MET A 167 -12.00 -6.97 19.52
N LEU A 168 -10.98 -7.61 18.99
CA LEU A 168 -11.11 -8.55 17.87
C LEU A 168 -12.05 -9.71 18.25
N THR A 169 -13.04 -9.98 17.42
CA THR A 169 -13.95 -11.13 17.59
C THR A 169 -13.76 -12.17 16.49
N GLU A 170 -13.39 -11.74 15.29
CA GLU A 170 -13.17 -12.63 14.15
C GLU A 170 -12.15 -12.04 13.19
N VAL A 171 -11.34 -12.91 12.62
CA VAL A 171 -10.53 -12.63 11.42
C VAL A 171 -10.50 -13.89 10.55
N ASN A 172 -10.80 -13.75 9.26
CA ASN A 172 -10.90 -14.88 8.33
C ASN A 172 -9.56 -15.40 7.81
N THR A 173 -8.46 -14.75 8.15
CA THR A 173 -7.11 -15.05 7.63
C THR A 173 -6.10 -15.02 8.77
N PRO A 174 -5.13 -15.97 8.83
CA PRO A 174 -4.10 -15.97 9.84
C PRO A 174 -3.35 -14.64 9.91
N ALA A 175 -3.16 -14.14 11.13
CA ALA A 175 -2.46 -12.89 11.41
C ALA A 175 -1.63 -12.99 12.69
N VAL A 176 -0.55 -12.22 12.77
CA VAL A 176 0.12 -11.97 14.05
C VAL A 176 -0.61 -10.83 14.74
N ILE A 177 -1.05 -11.08 15.98
CA ILE A 177 -1.80 -10.11 16.77
C ILE A 177 -0.88 -9.55 17.85
N THR A 178 -0.77 -8.23 17.92
CA THR A 178 0.02 -7.50 18.90
C THR A 178 -0.80 -6.33 19.46
N LEU A 179 -0.26 -5.64 20.44
CA LEU A 179 -0.76 -4.33 20.84
C LEU A 179 0.21 -3.26 20.33
N ASP A 180 -0.32 -2.11 19.94
CA ASP A 180 0.50 -0.94 19.69
C ASP A 180 0.82 -0.18 21.00
N GLU A 181 1.55 0.93 20.91
CA GLU A 181 1.97 1.74 22.05
C GLU A 181 0.80 2.34 22.84
N GLU A 182 -0.38 2.48 22.19
CA GLU A 182 -1.61 2.98 22.80
C GLU A 182 -2.50 1.82 23.34
N GLY A 183 -2.03 0.58 23.28
CA GLY A 183 -2.77 -0.62 23.72
C GLY A 183 -3.90 -1.04 22.76
N ARG A 184 -3.90 -0.57 21.51
CA ARG A 184 -4.85 -0.99 20.48
C ARG A 184 -4.40 -2.31 19.84
N ILE A 185 -5.36 -3.14 19.46
CA ILE A 185 -5.07 -4.39 18.75
C ILE A 185 -4.54 -4.06 17.34
N LYS A 186 -3.36 -4.57 17.03
CA LYS A 186 -2.69 -4.47 15.74
C LYS A 186 -2.50 -5.86 15.14
N LEU A 187 -3.06 -6.07 13.95
CA LEU A 187 -2.93 -7.30 13.18
C LEU A 187 -1.88 -7.09 12.09
N ARG A 188 -0.99 -8.07 11.91
CA ARG A 188 -0.04 -8.13 10.79
C ARG A 188 -0.37 -9.31 9.90
N PHE A 189 -0.62 -9.03 8.64
CA PHE A 189 -0.80 -10.02 7.58
C PHE A 189 0.43 -10.03 6.69
N THR A 190 0.96 -11.21 6.42
CA THR A 190 2.05 -11.42 5.46
C THR A 190 1.49 -12.12 4.24
N ASN A 191 1.51 -11.43 3.10
CA ASN A 191 1.15 -11.99 1.81
C ASN A 191 2.43 -12.41 1.09
N THR A 192 2.70 -13.71 1.08
CA THR A 192 3.91 -14.29 0.46
C THR A 192 3.73 -14.63 -1.02
N ARG A 193 2.55 -14.38 -1.58
CA ARG A 193 2.21 -14.70 -2.96
C ARG A 193 1.92 -13.42 -3.74
N ASN A 194 2.21 -13.43 -5.04
CA ASN A 194 1.77 -12.40 -5.97
C ASN A 194 0.26 -12.54 -6.21
N GLY A 195 -0.55 -12.10 -5.28
CA GLY A 195 -2.00 -12.22 -5.34
C GLY A 195 -2.70 -11.40 -4.28
N ASN A 196 -4.00 -11.36 -4.40
CA ASN A 196 -4.86 -10.62 -3.49
C ASN A 196 -5.29 -11.48 -2.30
N LEU A 197 -5.20 -10.92 -1.09
CA LEU A 197 -5.64 -11.53 0.16
C LEU A 197 -6.94 -10.84 0.60
N ALA A 198 -8.07 -11.54 0.50
CA ALA A 198 -9.37 -11.03 0.97
C ALA A 198 -9.46 -11.15 2.49
N ILE A 199 -9.55 -10.02 3.18
CA ILE A 199 -9.60 -9.94 4.63
C ILE A 199 -10.97 -9.49 5.09
N VAL A 200 -11.48 -10.17 6.12
CA VAL A 200 -12.61 -9.74 6.93
C VAL A 200 -12.18 -9.71 8.39
N ILE A 201 -12.32 -8.57 9.02
CA ILE A 201 -12.06 -8.37 10.44
C ILE A 201 -13.36 -7.94 11.10
N LYS A 202 -13.74 -8.61 12.21
CA LYS A 202 -14.83 -8.17 13.05
C LYS A 202 -14.36 -7.88 14.47
N ALA A 203 -14.95 -6.87 15.07
CA ALA A 203 -14.62 -6.49 16.44
C ALA A 203 -15.84 -5.89 17.15
N LYS A 204 -15.83 -5.96 18.48
CA LYS A 204 -16.86 -5.38 19.35
C LYS A 204 -16.21 -4.44 20.35
N LYS A 205 -16.96 -3.43 20.78
CA LYS A 205 -16.51 -2.52 21.81
C LYS A 205 -16.29 -3.29 23.13
N ARG A 206 -15.18 -3.01 23.79
CA ARG A 206 -14.88 -3.63 25.08
C ARG A 206 -15.93 -3.17 26.10
N PRO A 207 -16.52 -4.10 26.87
CA PRO A 207 -17.39 -3.70 27.96
C PRO A 207 -16.65 -2.78 28.92
N GLU A 208 -17.31 -1.71 29.34
CA GLU A 208 -16.77 -0.87 30.43
C GLU A 208 -16.64 -1.72 31.69
N LYS A 209 -15.45 -1.67 32.33
CA LYS A 209 -15.33 -2.27 33.66
C LYS A 209 -16.22 -1.48 34.60
N LYS A 210 -17.25 -2.14 35.14
CA LYS A 210 -18.04 -1.62 36.24
C LYS A 210 -17.17 -1.49 37.50
#